data_cc41df14c308bc005f3b7a95f9ed83ec
#
_entry.id   cc41df14c308bc005f3b7a95f9ed83ec
#
_cell.length_a   1.000
_cell.length_b   1.000
_cell.length_c   1.000
_cell.angle_alpha   90.00
_cell.angle_beta   90.00
_cell.angle_gamma   90.00
#
_symmetry.space_group_name_H-M   'P 1'
#
loop_
_entity.id
_entity.type
_entity.pdbx_description
1 polymer ?
#
loop_
_entity_poly.entity_id
_entity_poly.type
_entity_poly.pdbx_seq_one_letter_code
_entity_poly.pdbx_strand_id
1 'polypeptide(L)'
;MKTEFDKIIKDKYGIISGNKKLIFVKTGRGGTCYGHNNKYLNLANEISNLYGYSVIISAYPTDSVCNLQEELEKIKSYIADYEEVYFIGISAGALLGAQQGYLNEKITRMLLVNGPIMINWPKTKRGIEKFQGERVEMIYGMKDPSYRYYDILSCINSAKLVCTAIEGADHNFIGMEDILASKMKEFIQV
;
A
#
# COMPACT_ATOMS: atom_id res chain seq x y z
N MET A 1 2.19 10.84 20.40
CA MET A 1 2.60 9.98 19.28
C MET A 1 3.64 9.01 19.79
N LYS A 2 3.54 7.71 19.43
CA LYS A 2 4.60 6.72 19.78
C LYS A 2 5.85 7.05 18.98
N THR A 3 7.01 6.95 19.60
CA THR A 3 8.31 7.14 18.95
C THR A 3 8.83 5.87 18.28
N GLU A 4 8.18 4.73 18.56
CA GLU A 4 8.54 3.41 18.05
C GLU A 4 7.28 2.60 17.73
N PHE A 5 7.42 1.56 16.91
CA PHE A 5 6.40 0.54 16.73
C PHE A 5 6.20 -0.26 18.02
N ASP A 6 5.01 -0.81 18.23
CA ASP A 6 4.76 -1.71 19.37
C ASP A 6 5.61 -2.98 19.26
N LYS A 7 5.90 -3.40 18.02
CA LYS A 7 6.71 -4.56 17.72
C LYS A 7 7.43 -4.39 16.38
N ILE A 8 8.70 -4.81 16.34
CA ILE A 8 9.48 -4.92 15.11
C ILE A 8 9.91 -6.38 14.94
N ILE A 9 9.71 -6.93 13.76
CA ILE A 9 10.05 -8.32 13.45
C ILE A 9 11.07 -8.35 12.33
N LYS A 10 12.31 -8.76 12.68
CA LYS A 10 13.43 -8.96 11.74
C LYS A 10 13.63 -7.77 10.81
N ASP A 11 13.47 -6.55 11.31
CA ASP A 11 13.54 -5.30 10.55
C ASP A 11 12.65 -5.25 9.30
N LYS A 12 11.79 -6.26 9.15
CA LYS A 12 10.89 -6.41 8.01
C LYS A 12 9.49 -5.87 8.29
N TYR A 13 8.97 -6.06 9.49
CA TYR A 13 7.64 -5.60 9.86
C TYR A 13 7.68 -4.66 11.04
N GLY A 14 7.16 -3.44 10.87
CA GLY A 14 6.82 -2.53 11.96
C GLY A 14 5.31 -2.63 12.24
N ILE A 15 4.92 -2.88 13.49
CA ILE A 15 3.55 -3.21 13.88
C ILE A 15 3.07 -2.24 14.93
N ILE A 16 1.87 -1.68 14.73
CA ILE A 16 1.05 -1.04 15.75
C ILE A 16 -0.22 -1.86 15.90
N SER A 17 -0.47 -2.36 17.11
CA SER A 17 -1.62 -3.20 17.41
C SER A 17 -2.88 -2.35 17.61
N GLY A 18 -4.00 -2.80 17.08
CA GLY A 18 -5.30 -2.16 17.18
C GLY A 18 -6.43 -3.18 17.13
N ASN A 19 -7.55 -2.80 16.53
CA ASN A 19 -8.71 -3.68 16.37
C ASN A 19 -8.53 -4.65 15.19
N LYS A 20 -9.61 -5.35 14.81
CA LYS A 20 -9.62 -6.38 13.77
C LYS A 20 -9.52 -5.86 12.32
N LYS A 21 -9.54 -4.55 12.09
CA LYS A 21 -9.27 -3.96 10.78
C LYS A 21 -7.78 -3.71 10.63
N LEU A 22 -7.20 -4.20 9.55
CA LEU A 22 -5.77 -4.11 9.29
C LEU A 22 -5.49 -3.14 8.14
N ILE A 23 -4.65 -2.15 8.41
CA ILE A 23 -3.97 -1.39 7.36
C ILE A 23 -2.63 -2.04 7.09
N PHE A 24 -2.47 -2.66 5.92
CA PHE A 24 -1.23 -3.30 5.51
C PHE A 24 -0.51 -2.45 4.47
N VAL A 25 0.60 -1.84 4.87
CA VAL A 25 1.42 -1.00 3.99
C VAL A 25 2.61 -1.80 3.48
N LYS A 26 2.72 -1.99 2.17
CA LYS A 26 3.88 -2.58 1.50
C LYS A 26 4.74 -1.49 0.87
N THR A 27 5.99 -1.35 1.33
CA THR A 27 6.90 -0.32 0.84
C THR A 27 7.42 -0.62 -0.58
N GLY A 28 8.11 0.33 -1.18
CA GLY A 28 8.89 0.11 -2.39
C GLY A 28 10.12 -0.77 -2.14
N ARG A 29 10.73 -1.28 -3.20
CA ARG A 29 11.93 -2.13 -3.13
C ARG A 29 13.07 -1.41 -2.40
N GLY A 30 13.69 -2.11 -1.44
CA GLY A 30 14.71 -1.53 -0.55
C GLY A 30 14.19 -0.56 0.50
N GLY A 31 12.87 -0.33 0.57
CA GLY A 31 12.27 0.50 1.62
C GLY A 31 12.27 -0.19 2.98
N THR A 32 12.40 0.62 4.03
CA THR A 32 12.32 0.18 5.44
C THR A 32 10.93 0.37 6.01
N CYS A 33 10.64 -0.25 7.16
CA CYS A 33 9.37 0.01 7.88
C CYS A 33 9.25 1.42 8.44
N TYR A 34 10.33 2.15 8.62
CA TYR A 34 10.28 3.56 9.05
C TYR A 34 10.05 4.53 7.88
N GLY A 35 10.68 4.25 6.72
CA GLY A 35 10.73 5.16 5.59
C GLY A 35 11.59 6.41 5.89
N HIS A 36 11.68 7.33 4.92
CA HIS A 36 12.40 8.59 5.10
C HIS A 36 11.71 9.44 6.17
N ASN A 37 12.48 10.02 7.09
CA ASN A 37 11.98 10.83 8.21
C ASN A 37 10.86 10.16 9.03
N ASN A 38 10.93 8.84 9.19
CA ASN A 38 9.92 8.05 9.92
C ASN A 38 8.49 8.17 9.38
N LYS A 39 8.33 8.51 8.09
CA LYS A 39 7.00 8.79 7.50
C LYS A 39 5.99 7.66 7.70
N TYR A 40 6.43 6.40 7.64
CA TYR A 40 5.53 5.26 7.83
C TYR A 40 5.17 5.02 9.30
N LEU A 41 6.10 5.25 10.23
CA LEU A 41 5.79 5.20 11.66
C LEU A 41 4.79 6.31 12.04
N ASN A 42 5.00 7.53 11.53
CA ASN A 42 4.09 8.65 11.76
C ASN A 42 2.69 8.35 11.21
N LEU A 43 2.60 7.86 9.98
CA LEU A 43 1.35 7.42 9.36
C LEU A 43 0.66 6.33 10.17
N ALA A 44 1.41 5.31 10.62
CA ALA A 44 0.86 4.21 11.40
C ALA A 44 0.29 4.69 12.74
N ASN A 45 0.99 5.62 13.41
CA ASN A 45 0.50 6.26 14.63
C ASN A 45 -0.78 7.06 14.41
N GLU A 46 -0.82 7.87 13.35
CA GLU A 46 -2.02 8.66 13.02
C GLU A 46 -3.22 7.76 12.77
N ILE A 47 -3.08 6.72 11.94
CA ILE A 47 -4.16 5.77 11.63
C ILE A 47 -4.64 5.06 12.90
N SER A 48 -3.72 4.56 13.70
CA SER A 48 -4.07 3.86 14.94
C SER A 48 -4.78 4.78 15.93
N ASN A 49 -4.31 6.03 16.09
CA ASN A 49 -4.92 6.99 16.99
C ASN A 49 -6.31 7.46 16.54
N LEU A 50 -6.50 7.65 15.22
CA LEU A 50 -7.76 8.16 14.69
C LEU A 50 -8.85 7.09 14.58
N TYR A 51 -8.46 5.85 14.23
CA TYR A 51 -9.42 4.79 13.88
C TYR A 51 -9.31 3.54 14.75
N GLY A 52 -8.28 3.44 15.60
CA GLY A 52 -8.02 2.24 16.39
C GLY A 52 -7.63 1.01 15.57
N TYR A 53 -7.27 1.16 14.29
CA TYR A 53 -6.93 0.04 13.42
C TYR A 53 -5.55 -0.52 13.73
N SER A 54 -5.37 -1.82 13.49
CA SER A 54 -4.04 -2.42 13.45
C SER A 54 -3.30 -1.93 12.20
N VAL A 55 -2.02 -1.59 12.34
CA VAL A 55 -1.20 -1.15 11.20
C VAL A 55 0.06 -1.99 11.11
N ILE A 56 0.34 -2.53 9.93
CA ILE A 56 1.60 -3.21 9.63
C ILE A 56 2.28 -2.51 8.47
N ILE A 57 3.50 -2.07 8.68
CA ILE A 57 4.39 -1.61 7.62
C ILE A 57 5.33 -2.77 7.26
N SER A 58 5.22 -3.28 6.04
CA SER A 58 6.07 -4.36 5.52
C SER A 58 7.13 -3.79 4.59
N ALA A 59 8.39 -3.87 5.01
CA ALA A 59 9.54 -3.53 4.18
C ALA A 59 9.64 -4.47 2.97
N TYR A 60 9.99 -3.92 1.81
CA TYR A 60 10.23 -4.73 0.60
C TYR A 60 11.74 -4.99 0.46
N PRO A 61 12.21 -6.23 0.57
CA PRO A 61 13.63 -6.56 0.41
C PRO A 61 14.15 -6.20 -0.99
N THR A 62 15.43 -5.85 -1.07
CA THR A 62 16.08 -5.49 -2.35
C THR A 62 16.18 -6.71 -3.27
N ASP A 63 16.55 -7.87 -2.72
CA ASP A 63 17.01 -9.04 -3.47
C ASP A 63 16.01 -10.20 -3.52
N SER A 64 14.75 -9.95 -3.14
CA SER A 64 13.73 -11.01 -3.15
C SER A 64 12.47 -10.60 -3.88
N VAL A 65 11.75 -11.61 -4.39
CA VAL A 65 10.40 -11.45 -4.89
C VAL A 65 9.44 -11.69 -3.72
N CYS A 66 8.55 -10.73 -3.47
CA CYS A 66 7.53 -10.88 -2.44
C CYS A 66 6.30 -11.60 -2.99
N ASN A 67 5.69 -12.44 -2.16
CA ASN A 67 4.38 -13.01 -2.38
C ASN A 67 3.41 -12.44 -1.34
N LEU A 68 2.35 -11.77 -1.79
CA LEU A 68 1.42 -11.08 -0.90
C LEU A 68 0.65 -12.07 -0.02
N GLN A 69 0.26 -13.22 -0.56
CA GLN A 69 -0.50 -14.22 0.21
C GLN A 69 0.36 -14.81 1.34
N GLU A 70 1.61 -15.16 1.04
CA GLU A 70 2.55 -15.65 2.05
C GLU A 70 2.84 -14.61 3.13
N GLU A 71 2.93 -13.33 2.76
CA GLU A 71 3.12 -12.26 3.75
C GLU A 71 1.90 -12.09 4.64
N LEU A 72 0.69 -12.06 4.07
CA LEU A 72 -0.56 -11.95 4.83
C LEU A 72 -0.78 -13.17 5.74
N GLU A 73 -0.42 -14.36 5.29
CA GLU A 73 -0.48 -15.55 6.13
C GLU A 73 0.50 -15.48 7.29
N LYS A 74 1.73 -15.05 7.02
CA LYS A 74 2.78 -14.95 8.03
C LYS A 74 2.45 -13.95 9.14
N ILE A 75 1.85 -12.81 8.80
CA ILE A 75 1.54 -11.78 9.80
C ILE A 75 0.43 -12.20 10.78
N LYS A 76 -0.39 -13.20 10.46
CA LYS A 76 -1.37 -13.77 11.40
C LYS A 76 -0.74 -14.26 12.70
N SER A 77 0.54 -14.67 12.66
CA SER A 77 1.28 -15.05 13.85
C SER A 77 1.75 -13.87 14.72
N TYR A 78 1.63 -12.65 14.24
CA TYR A 78 2.19 -11.46 14.87
C TYR A 78 1.16 -10.50 15.44
N ILE A 79 -0.06 -10.54 14.93
CA ILE A 79 -1.20 -9.72 15.38
C ILE A 79 -2.41 -10.61 15.67
N ALA A 80 -3.36 -10.07 16.42
CA ALA A 80 -4.67 -10.71 16.57
C ALA A 80 -5.32 -10.93 15.20
N ASP A 81 -6.22 -11.91 15.12
CA ASP A 81 -6.92 -12.20 13.86
C ASP A 81 -7.65 -10.96 13.34
N TYR A 82 -7.46 -10.68 12.05
CA TYR A 82 -8.07 -9.56 11.37
C TYR A 82 -9.17 -10.06 10.42
N GLU A 83 -10.23 -9.26 10.31
CA GLU A 83 -11.40 -9.56 9.48
C GLU A 83 -11.29 -8.91 8.11
N GLU A 84 -10.67 -7.73 8.05
CA GLU A 84 -10.60 -6.88 6.87
C GLU A 84 -9.21 -6.26 6.71
N VAL A 85 -8.76 -6.13 5.46
CA VAL A 85 -7.46 -5.53 5.11
C VAL A 85 -7.67 -4.38 4.13
N TYR A 86 -7.15 -3.21 4.46
CA TYR A 86 -6.89 -2.13 3.51
C TYR A 86 -5.41 -2.20 3.13
N PHE A 87 -5.16 -2.49 1.88
CA PHE A 87 -3.81 -2.62 1.36
C PHE A 87 -3.32 -1.30 0.79
N ILE A 88 -2.15 -0.84 1.23
CA ILE A 88 -1.46 0.34 0.69
C ILE A 88 -0.12 -0.12 0.12
N GLY A 89 0.06 -0.01 -1.18
CA GLY A 89 1.29 -0.37 -1.87
C GLY A 89 2.03 0.85 -2.42
N ILE A 90 3.34 0.90 -2.25
CA ILE A 90 4.20 1.96 -2.79
C ILE A 90 5.17 1.35 -3.80
N SER A 91 5.27 1.90 -5.00
CA SER A 91 6.22 1.46 -6.03
C SER A 91 6.12 -0.06 -6.29
N ALA A 92 7.14 -0.85 -5.98
CA ALA A 92 7.11 -2.32 -6.08
C ALA A 92 5.99 -2.95 -5.22
N GLY A 93 5.66 -2.35 -4.07
CA GLY A 93 4.51 -2.76 -3.25
C GLY A 93 3.18 -2.52 -3.96
N ALA A 94 3.05 -1.41 -4.70
CA ALA A 94 1.87 -1.13 -5.52
C ALA A 94 1.71 -2.15 -6.66
N LEU A 95 2.81 -2.50 -7.34
CA LEU A 95 2.81 -3.55 -8.35
C LEU A 95 2.38 -4.90 -7.77
N LEU A 96 2.89 -5.24 -6.58
CA LEU A 96 2.52 -6.47 -5.86
C LEU A 96 1.01 -6.50 -5.59
N GLY A 97 0.44 -5.42 -5.03
CA GLY A 97 -1.00 -5.28 -4.79
C GLY A 97 -1.82 -5.42 -6.06
N ALA A 98 -1.44 -4.69 -7.12
CA ALA A 98 -2.13 -4.73 -8.41
C ALA A 98 -2.16 -6.14 -9.03
N GLN A 99 -1.09 -6.92 -8.83
CA GLN A 99 -0.96 -8.26 -9.43
C GLN A 99 -1.50 -9.40 -8.58
N GLN A 100 -1.62 -9.22 -7.26
CA GLN A 100 -1.94 -10.30 -6.32
C GLN A 100 -3.05 -9.96 -5.32
N GLY A 101 -3.47 -8.70 -5.19
CA GLY A 101 -4.48 -8.30 -4.19
C GLY A 101 -5.80 -9.05 -4.35
N TYR A 102 -6.20 -9.34 -5.58
CA TYR A 102 -7.43 -10.08 -5.88
C TYR A 102 -7.45 -11.54 -5.37
N LEU A 103 -6.30 -12.08 -4.97
CA LEU A 103 -6.19 -13.46 -4.48
C LEU A 103 -6.57 -13.60 -3.00
N ASN A 104 -6.76 -12.50 -2.28
CA ASN A 104 -7.13 -12.51 -0.87
C ASN A 104 -8.43 -11.76 -0.64
N GLU A 105 -9.48 -12.49 -0.30
CA GLU A 105 -10.84 -11.94 -0.11
C GLU A 105 -10.94 -10.97 1.07
N LYS A 106 -10.03 -11.02 2.04
CA LYS A 106 -9.98 -10.05 3.14
C LYS A 106 -9.48 -8.68 2.70
N ILE A 107 -8.81 -8.56 1.55
CA ILE A 107 -8.43 -7.25 1.00
C ILE A 107 -9.69 -6.64 0.38
N THR A 108 -10.25 -5.63 1.05
CA THR A 108 -11.46 -4.94 0.57
C THR A 108 -11.14 -3.66 -0.18
N ARG A 109 -9.99 -3.02 0.11
CA ARG A 109 -9.56 -1.80 -0.57
C ARG A 109 -8.07 -1.83 -0.87
N MET A 110 -7.68 -1.24 -1.99
CA MET A 110 -6.28 -1.07 -2.37
C MET A 110 -5.97 0.37 -2.75
N LEU A 111 -4.91 0.94 -2.16
CA LEU A 111 -4.28 2.18 -2.59
C LEU A 111 -2.89 1.87 -3.15
N LEU A 112 -2.67 2.19 -4.41
CA LEU A 112 -1.47 1.81 -5.17
C LEU A 112 -0.76 3.08 -5.67
N VAL A 113 0.40 3.40 -5.08
CA VAL A 113 1.12 4.65 -5.32
C VAL A 113 2.35 4.40 -6.19
N ASN A 114 2.48 5.12 -7.29
CA ASN A 114 3.63 5.10 -8.21
C ASN A 114 4.06 3.69 -8.62
N GLY A 115 3.07 2.81 -8.88
CA GLY A 115 3.33 1.42 -9.27
C GLY A 115 3.90 1.31 -10.68
N PRO A 116 5.00 0.55 -10.91
CA PRO A 116 5.55 0.34 -12.25
C PRO A 116 4.72 -0.70 -13.02
N ILE A 117 3.48 -0.36 -13.36
CA ILE A 117 2.43 -1.25 -13.91
C ILE A 117 2.82 -1.97 -15.19
N MET A 118 3.74 -1.40 -15.98
CA MET A 118 4.20 -2.02 -17.24
C MET A 118 5.09 -3.23 -17.01
N ILE A 119 5.58 -3.44 -15.79
CA ILE A 119 6.22 -4.71 -15.44
C ILE A 119 5.13 -5.78 -15.37
N ASN A 120 5.03 -6.57 -16.43
CA ASN A 120 3.99 -7.58 -16.64
C ASN A 120 2.57 -6.97 -16.67
N TRP A 121 2.33 -6.07 -17.61
CA TRP A 121 1.04 -5.41 -17.80
C TRP A 121 -0.17 -6.37 -17.86
N PRO A 122 -0.14 -7.49 -18.60
CA PRO A 122 -1.27 -8.42 -18.62
C PRO A 122 -1.64 -8.97 -17.22
N LYS A 123 -0.64 -9.22 -16.36
CA LYS A 123 -0.88 -9.67 -14.99
C LYS A 123 -1.48 -8.55 -14.13
N THR A 124 -0.96 -7.32 -14.28
CA THR A 124 -1.45 -6.13 -13.58
C THR A 124 -2.90 -5.84 -13.94
N LYS A 125 -3.22 -5.75 -15.24
CA LYS A 125 -4.58 -5.54 -15.73
C LYS A 125 -5.55 -6.58 -15.18
N ARG A 126 -5.23 -7.87 -15.37
CA ARG A 126 -6.04 -8.98 -14.88
C ARG A 126 -6.25 -8.94 -13.36
N GLY A 127 -5.23 -8.58 -12.59
CA GLY A 127 -5.32 -8.52 -11.14
C GLY A 127 -6.32 -7.46 -10.67
N ILE A 128 -6.29 -6.27 -11.27
CA ILE A 128 -7.23 -5.19 -10.96
C ILE A 128 -8.65 -5.53 -11.42
N GLU A 129 -8.81 -6.09 -12.63
CA GLU A 129 -10.13 -6.48 -13.15
C GLU A 129 -10.78 -7.62 -12.36
N LYS A 130 -9.99 -8.53 -11.79
CA LYS A 130 -10.48 -9.63 -10.94
C LYS A 130 -10.70 -9.26 -9.48
N PHE A 131 -10.30 -8.08 -9.05
CA PHE A 131 -10.43 -7.65 -7.67
C PHE A 131 -11.92 -7.56 -7.26
N GLN A 132 -12.29 -8.28 -6.21
CA GLN A 132 -13.69 -8.36 -5.73
C GLN A 132 -13.99 -7.40 -4.57
N GLY A 133 -12.99 -6.76 -3.99
CA GLY A 133 -13.17 -5.75 -2.93
C GLY A 133 -13.94 -4.51 -3.41
N GLU A 134 -13.99 -3.51 -2.59
CA GLU A 134 -14.82 -2.31 -2.79
C GLU A 134 -14.19 -1.29 -3.75
N ARG A 135 -12.86 -1.06 -3.61
CA ARG A 135 -12.19 0.04 -4.29
C ARG A 135 -10.71 -0.23 -4.57
N VAL A 136 -10.26 0.20 -5.73
CA VAL A 136 -8.84 0.31 -6.09
C VAL A 136 -8.56 1.76 -6.42
N GLU A 137 -7.65 2.40 -5.70
CA GLU A 137 -7.13 3.72 -6.06
C GLU A 137 -5.70 3.59 -6.56
N MET A 138 -5.41 4.23 -7.70
CA MET A 138 -4.06 4.35 -8.21
C MET A 138 -3.65 5.81 -8.24
N ILE A 139 -2.58 6.15 -7.53
CA ILE A 139 -2.05 7.52 -7.46
C ILE A 139 -0.67 7.56 -8.12
N TYR A 140 -0.49 8.54 -9.00
CA TYR A 140 0.78 8.80 -9.66
C TYR A 140 1.23 10.25 -9.45
N GLY A 141 2.48 10.43 -9.04
CA GLY A 141 3.14 11.72 -9.17
C GLY A 141 3.46 12.01 -10.63
N MET A 142 3.14 13.20 -11.13
CA MET A 142 3.34 13.52 -12.55
C MET A 142 4.83 13.61 -12.94
N LYS A 143 5.75 13.73 -11.98
CA LYS A 143 7.21 13.63 -12.19
C LYS A 143 7.77 12.22 -12.01
N ASP A 144 6.93 11.23 -11.63
CA ASP A 144 7.34 9.83 -11.54
C ASP A 144 7.57 9.23 -12.93
N PRO A 145 8.64 8.47 -13.17
CA PRO A 145 8.87 7.81 -14.47
C PRO A 145 7.73 6.89 -14.91
N SER A 146 6.96 6.32 -13.98
CA SER A 146 5.83 5.44 -14.30
C SER A 146 4.61 6.22 -14.80
N TYR A 147 4.51 7.52 -14.53
CA TYR A 147 3.41 8.37 -14.96
C TYR A 147 3.25 8.40 -16.49
N ARG A 148 4.31 8.23 -17.25
CA ARG A 148 4.26 8.12 -18.72
C ARG A 148 3.32 7.03 -19.25
N TYR A 149 2.96 6.08 -18.38
CA TYR A 149 2.03 5.01 -18.73
C TYR A 149 0.64 5.19 -18.11
N TYR A 150 0.35 6.38 -17.55
CA TYR A 150 -0.89 6.64 -16.84
C TYR A 150 -2.13 6.39 -17.72
N ASP A 151 -2.09 6.81 -18.97
CA ASP A 151 -3.23 6.70 -19.89
C ASP A 151 -3.64 5.24 -20.19
N ILE A 152 -2.71 4.29 -20.05
CA ILE A 152 -3.02 2.86 -20.26
C ILE A 152 -4.01 2.33 -19.22
N LEU A 153 -4.14 3.00 -18.07
CA LEU A 153 -5.08 2.61 -17.02
C LEU A 153 -6.54 2.65 -17.53
N SER A 154 -6.85 3.47 -18.51
CA SER A 154 -8.16 3.51 -19.19
C SER A 154 -8.52 2.19 -19.90
N CYS A 155 -7.54 1.33 -20.17
CA CYS A 155 -7.75 -0.01 -20.74
C CYS A 155 -8.18 -1.04 -19.69
N ILE A 156 -8.22 -0.70 -18.39
CA ILE A 156 -8.68 -1.58 -17.32
C ILE A 156 -10.19 -1.45 -17.20
N ASN A 157 -10.90 -2.55 -17.41
CA ASN A 157 -12.35 -2.58 -17.25
C ASN A 157 -12.74 -2.90 -15.79
N SER A 158 -12.77 -1.88 -14.96
CA SER A 158 -13.18 -2.01 -13.55
C SER A 158 -13.88 -0.73 -13.07
N ALA A 159 -15.14 -0.86 -12.69
CA ALA A 159 -15.90 0.25 -12.09
C ALA A 159 -15.38 0.65 -10.69
N LYS A 160 -14.52 -0.16 -10.09
CA LYS A 160 -13.91 0.07 -8.76
C LYS A 160 -12.60 0.85 -8.83
N LEU A 161 -12.04 1.03 -10.04
CA LEU A 161 -10.77 1.71 -10.24
C LEU A 161 -10.95 3.23 -10.29
N VAL A 162 -10.23 3.92 -9.42
CA VAL A 162 -10.07 5.38 -9.42
C VAL A 162 -8.61 5.71 -9.65
N CYS A 163 -8.31 6.57 -10.61
CA CYS A 163 -6.95 6.99 -10.93
C CYS A 163 -6.78 8.48 -10.69
N THR A 164 -5.72 8.87 -10.01
CA THR A 164 -5.40 10.26 -9.69
C THR A 164 -3.95 10.56 -10.03
N ALA A 165 -3.71 11.68 -10.73
CA ALA A 165 -2.39 12.22 -10.97
C ALA A 165 -2.16 13.44 -10.06
N ILE A 166 -1.00 13.51 -9.41
CA ILE A 166 -0.62 14.60 -8.51
C ILE A 166 0.46 15.43 -9.18
N GLU A 167 0.10 16.66 -9.53
CA GLU A 167 1.02 17.62 -10.14
C GLU A 167 2.20 17.90 -9.22
N GLY A 168 3.40 17.98 -9.79
CA GLY A 168 4.62 18.29 -9.05
C GLY A 168 5.22 17.14 -8.23
N ALA A 169 4.47 16.07 -7.94
CA ALA A 169 4.96 14.96 -7.15
C ALA A 169 5.93 14.07 -7.94
N ASP A 170 7.03 13.69 -7.29
CA ASP A 170 8.00 12.71 -7.80
C ASP A 170 7.70 11.28 -7.29
N HIS A 171 8.62 10.34 -7.56
CA HIS A 171 8.49 8.95 -7.13
C HIS A 171 8.34 8.80 -5.60
N ASN A 172 9.00 9.62 -4.83
CA ASN A 172 9.04 9.55 -3.36
C ASN A 172 8.14 10.56 -2.67
N PHE A 173 7.48 11.45 -3.43
CA PHE A 173 6.72 12.60 -2.92
C PHE A 173 7.59 13.52 -2.06
N ILE A 174 8.85 13.76 -2.45
CA ILE A 174 9.77 14.64 -1.70
C ILE A 174 9.19 16.05 -1.65
N GLY A 175 9.04 16.58 -0.42
CA GLY A 175 8.42 17.89 -0.18
C GLY A 175 6.90 17.94 -0.37
N MET A 176 6.27 16.79 -0.60
CA MET A 176 4.82 16.62 -0.75
C MET A 176 4.30 15.45 0.12
N GLU A 177 5.04 15.12 1.18
CA GLU A 177 4.74 14.00 2.08
C GLU A 177 3.35 14.17 2.74
N ASP A 178 2.98 15.41 3.07
CA ASP A 178 1.66 15.72 3.65
C ASP A 178 0.51 15.46 2.68
N ILE A 179 0.72 15.69 1.37
CA ILE A 179 -0.27 15.38 0.34
C ILE A 179 -0.47 13.87 0.25
N LEU A 180 0.61 13.10 0.23
CA LEU A 180 0.52 11.65 0.23
C LEU A 180 -0.16 11.12 1.49
N ALA A 181 0.20 11.65 2.67
CA ALA A 181 -0.42 11.28 3.94
C ALA A 181 -1.93 11.62 3.96
N SER A 182 -2.33 12.77 3.41
CA SER A 182 -3.73 13.14 3.26
C SER A 182 -4.49 12.16 2.38
N LYS A 183 -3.92 11.79 1.22
CA LYS A 183 -4.52 10.80 0.31
C LYS A 183 -4.67 9.42 0.95
N MET A 184 -3.71 8.99 1.74
CA MET A 184 -3.80 7.73 2.49
C MET A 184 -4.91 7.80 3.55
N LYS A 185 -5.07 8.93 4.25
CA LYS A 185 -6.17 9.13 5.21
C LYS A 185 -7.54 9.18 4.53
N GLU A 186 -7.68 9.92 3.44
CA GLU A 186 -8.91 9.96 2.63
C GLU A 186 -9.33 8.55 2.19
N PHE A 187 -8.38 7.75 1.70
CA PHE A 187 -8.61 6.36 1.29
C PHE A 187 -9.14 5.47 2.44
N ILE A 188 -8.69 5.71 3.66
CA ILE A 188 -9.10 4.93 4.84
C ILE A 188 -10.49 5.34 5.33
N GLN A 189 -10.87 6.61 5.16
CA GLN A 189 -12.14 7.16 5.67
C GLN A 189 -13.37 6.80 4.82
N VAL A 190 -13.18 6.64 3.52
CA VAL A 190 -14.26 6.36 2.56
C VAL A 190 -14.68 4.90 2.64
#